data_3d07a8790c03731498401d843c599b4f
#
_entry.id   3d07a8790c03731498401d843c599b4f
#
_cell.length_a   1.000
_cell.length_b   1.000
_cell.length_c   1.000
_cell.angle_alpha   90.00
_cell.angle_beta   90.00
_cell.angle_gamma   90.00
#
_symmetry.space_group_name_H-M   'P 1'
#
loop_
_entity.id
_entity.type
_entity.pdbx_description
1 polymer ?
#
loop_
_entity_poly.entity_id
_entity_poly.type
_entity_poly.pdbx_seq_one_letter_code
_entity_poly.pdbx_strand_id
1 'polypeptide(L)'
;EIGELADALVSMREELRKQEKTKEEMIHNISHDLKTPIATIKSYGESIKDGIYPYETLEKSVDVIIENADRLEQKVHSLLFMNRVEYLISQDCEGIGSNMEEIVETVVQNTKVIRSDIHIQTDLQEVYFDGLAEPWRVVVENIIENALRYAKTTIDIHLNEEDGLTISNDGPCMDEDRLKVLFKPYEMGKGGKFGLGLSIVAKVVSANGYEVVGENMAEGVIFRIYKPEKPVKKGR
;
A
#
# COMPACT_ATOMS: atom_id res chain seq x y z
N GLU A 1 28.87 -12.99 29.10
CA GLU A 1 29.29 -11.92 28.16
C GLU A 1 29.71 -12.48 26.78
N ILE A 2 30.69 -13.45 26.70
CA ILE A 2 31.13 -14.02 25.39
C ILE A 2 30.02 -14.86 24.76
N GLY A 3 29.24 -15.61 25.55
CA GLY A 3 28.08 -16.38 25.06
C GLY A 3 26.94 -15.49 24.55
N GLU A 4 26.61 -14.45 25.27
CA GLU A 4 25.59 -13.47 24.87
C GLU A 4 25.96 -12.73 23.57
N LEU A 5 27.25 -12.39 23.41
CA LEU A 5 27.74 -11.79 22.17
C LEU A 5 27.68 -12.77 21.00
N ALA A 6 28.00 -14.05 21.22
CA ALA A 6 27.90 -15.08 20.19
C ALA A 6 26.42 -15.30 19.76
N ASP A 7 25.50 -15.36 20.71
CA ASP A 7 24.06 -15.50 20.44
C ASP A 7 23.51 -14.29 19.68
N ALA A 8 23.92 -13.08 20.05
CA ALA A 8 23.56 -11.86 19.33
C ALA A 8 24.06 -11.84 17.89
N LEU A 9 25.30 -12.30 17.65
CA LEU A 9 25.85 -12.41 16.29
C LEU A 9 25.13 -13.47 15.44
N VAL A 10 24.74 -14.60 16.04
CA VAL A 10 23.94 -15.64 15.36
C VAL A 10 22.58 -15.09 14.97
N SER A 11 21.89 -14.43 15.90
CA SER A 11 20.57 -13.83 15.67
C SER A 11 20.64 -12.75 14.57
N MET A 12 21.66 -11.89 14.58
CA MET A 12 21.87 -10.87 13.56
C MET A 12 22.13 -11.51 12.18
N ARG A 13 22.92 -12.59 12.12
CA ARG A 13 23.18 -13.33 10.88
C ARG A 13 21.92 -13.98 10.32
N GLU A 14 21.09 -14.53 11.17
CA GLU A 14 19.79 -15.13 10.76
C GLU A 14 18.84 -14.06 10.23
N GLU A 15 18.75 -12.92 10.88
CA GLU A 15 17.93 -11.79 10.41
C GLU A 15 18.42 -11.25 9.06
N LEU A 16 19.72 -11.06 8.88
CA LEU A 16 20.31 -10.66 7.60
C LEU A 16 20.00 -11.67 6.48
N ARG A 17 20.12 -12.96 6.74
CA ARG A 17 19.75 -14.00 5.76
C ARG A 17 18.28 -13.97 5.39
N LYS A 18 17.41 -13.74 6.37
CA LYS A 18 15.97 -13.61 6.14
C LYS A 18 15.65 -12.41 5.27
N GLN A 19 16.28 -11.26 5.55
CA GLN A 19 16.15 -10.04 4.74
C GLN A 19 16.64 -10.26 3.30
N GLU A 20 17.80 -10.90 3.13
CA GLU A 20 18.38 -11.21 1.81
C GLU A 20 17.45 -12.13 1.01
N LYS A 21 16.93 -13.20 1.62
CA LYS A 21 15.97 -14.10 0.99
C LYS A 21 14.67 -13.38 0.59
N THR A 22 14.13 -12.53 1.45
CA THR A 22 12.93 -11.74 1.14
C THR A 22 13.16 -10.79 -0.03
N LYS A 23 14.36 -10.20 -0.11
CA LYS A 23 14.75 -9.33 -1.23
C LYS A 23 14.89 -10.11 -2.54
N GLU A 24 15.50 -11.31 -2.50
CA GLU A 24 15.59 -12.18 -3.68
C GLU A 24 14.20 -12.63 -4.18
N GLU A 25 13.32 -13.06 -3.29
CA GLU A 25 11.93 -13.42 -3.61
C GLU A 25 11.17 -12.22 -4.21
N MET A 26 11.36 -11.03 -3.68
CA MET A 26 10.80 -9.80 -4.22
C MET A 26 11.28 -9.53 -5.64
N ILE A 27 12.59 -9.58 -5.90
CA ILE A 27 13.18 -9.37 -7.24
C ILE A 27 12.64 -10.41 -8.22
N HIS A 28 12.52 -11.68 -7.79
CA HIS A 28 11.97 -12.74 -8.61
C HIS A 28 10.52 -12.47 -9.01
N ASN A 29 9.67 -12.10 -8.04
CA ASN A 29 8.26 -11.79 -8.27
C ASN A 29 8.09 -10.57 -9.19
N ILE A 30 8.88 -9.51 -8.97
CA ILE A 30 8.91 -8.33 -9.84
C ILE A 30 9.26 -8.74 -11.28
N SER A 31 10.31 -9.55 -11.46
CA SER A 31 10.77 -9.99 -12.78
C SER A 31 9.70 -10.80 -13.51
N HIS A 32 9.01 -11.68 -12.81
CA HIS A 32 7.87 -12.45 -13.36
C HIS A 32 6.72 -11.54 -13.77
N ASP A 33 6.38 -10.61 -12.92
CA ASP A 33 5.26 -9.67 -13.09
C ASP A 33 5.47 -8.66 -14.22
N LEU A 34 6.73 -8.30 -14.50
CA LEU A 34 7.08 -7.45 -15.64
C LEU A 34 7.12 -8.26 -16.94
N LYS A 35 7.56 -9.53 -16.91
CA LYS A 35 7.65 -10.38 -18.11
C LYS A 35 6.29 -10.60 -18.78
N THR A 36 5.23 -10.79 -17.99
CA THR A 36 3.89 -11.09 -18.52
C THR A 36 3.35 -10.00 -19.45
N PRO A 37 3.22 -8.72 -19.04
CA PRO A 37 2.76 -7.66 -19.93
C PRO A 37 3.72 -7.43 -21.11
N ILE A 38 5.03 -7.53 -20.91
CA ILE A 38 6.02 -7.39 -21.98
C ILE A 38 5.82 -8.48 -23.04
N ALA A 39 5.63 -9.75 -22.62
CA ALA A 39 5.38 -10.86 -23.54
C ALA A 39 4.08 -10.66 -24.32
N THR A 40 3.02 -10.18 -23.67
CA THR A 40 1.75 -9.85 -24.32
C THR A 40 1.93 -8.75 -25.37
N ILE A 41 2.53 -7.61 -25.00
CA ILE A 41 2.81 -6.51 -25.93
C ILE A 41 3.58 -7.01 -27.15
N LYS A 42 4.64 -7.79 -26.92
CA LYS A 42 5.47 -8.34 -27.98
C LYS A 42 4.69 -9.28 -28.91
N SER A 43 3.98 -10.26 -28.34
CA SER A 43 3.20 -11.24 -29.09
C SER A 43 2.11 -10.60 -29.95
N TYR A 44 1.40 -9.61 -29.39
CA TYR A 44 0.38 -8.88 -30.13
C TYR A 44 0.98 -8.00 -31.21
N GLY A 45 2.10 -7.33 -30.93
CA GLY A 45 2.82 -6.54 -31.93
C GLY A 45 3.32 -7.40 -33.10
N GLU A 46 3.86 -8.60 -32.84
CA GLU A 46 4.27 -9.56 -33.86
C GLU A 46 3.07 -10.06 -34.68
N SER A 47 1.97 -10.44 -34.04
CA SER A 47 0.74 -10.87 -34.74
C SER A 47 0.17 -9.79 -35.64
N ILE A 48 0.09 -8.54 -35.16
CA ILE A 48 -0.39 -7.39 -35.96
C ILE A 48 0.52 -7.18 -37.17
N LYS A 49 1.84 -7.29 -37.02
CA LYS A 49 2.80 -7.17 -38.11
C LYS A 49 2.59 -8.23 -39.21
N ASP A 50 2.16 -9.44 -38.80
CA ASP A 50 1.85 -10.55 -39.71
C ASP A 50 0.41 -10.47 -40.26
N GLY A 51 -0.34 -9.40 -39.97
CA GLY A 51 -1.72 -9.19 -40.43
C GLY A 51 -2.74 -10.02 -39.65
N ILE A 52 -2.36 -10.59 -38.50
CA ILE A 52 -3.24 -11.37 -37.64
C ILE A 52 -3.70 -10.49 -36.48
N TYR A 53 -5.00 -10.41 -36.23
CA TYR A 53 -5.60 -9.59 -35.18
C TYR A 53 -6.20 -10.51 -34.10
N PRO A 54 -5.48 -10.78 -32.99
CA PRO A 54 -5.91 -11.74 -31.95
C PRO A 54 -7.25 -11.38 -31.29
N TYR A 55 -7.65 -10.09 -31.30
CA TYR A 55 -8.94 -9.60 -30.83
C TYR A 55 -9.88 -9.15 -31.96
N GLU A 56 -9.95 -9.94 -33.02
CA GLU A 56 -10.85 -9.75 -34.17
C GLU A 56 -10.52 -8.52 -35.07
N THR A 57 -10.11 -7.40 -34.49
CA THR A 57 -9.79 -6.16 -35.20
C THR A 57 -8.43 -5.61 -34.79
N LEU A 58 -7.81 -4.84 -35.70
CA LEU A 58 -6.57 -4.12 -35.44
C LEU A 58 -6.71 -3.21 -34.23
N GLU A 59 -7.81 -2.42 -34.16
CA GLU A 59 -8.07 -1.47 -33.07
C GLU A 59 -8.10 -2.15 -31.71
N LYS A 60 -8.91 -3.19 -31.54
CA LYS A 60 -8.99 -3.96 -30.29
C LYS A 60 -7.67 -4.63 -29.92
N SER A 61 -6.90 -5.08 -30.90
CA SER A 61 -5.58 -5.70 -30.65
C SER A 61 -4.55 -4.67 -30.21
N VAL A 62 -4.61 -3.44 -30.72
CA VAL A 62 -3.79 -2.31 -30.27
C VAL A 62 -4.20 -1.85 -28.86
N ASP A 63 -5.51 -1.81 -28.54
CA ASP A 63 -6.00 -1.46 -27.20
C ASP A 63 -5.42 -2.39 -26.12
N VAL A 64 -5.30 -3.69 -26.42
CA VAL A 64 -4.65 -4.65 -25.49
C VAL A 64 -3.17 -4.33 -25.29
N ILE A 65 -2.46 -3.88 -26.33
CA ILE A 65 -1.06 -3.46 -26.20
C ILE A 65 -0.96 -2.24 -25.29
N ILE A 66 -1.81 -1.23 -25.51
CA ILE A 66 -1.85 0.00 -24.70
C ILE A 66 -2.17 -0.34 -23.25
N GLU A 67 -3.21 -1.15 -22.99
CA GLU A 67 -3.57 -1.56 -21.64
C GLU A 67 -2.42 -2.27 -20.89
N ASN A 68 -1.66 -3.12 -21.59
CA ASN A 68 -0.50 -3.80 -20.98
C ASN A 68 0.69 -2.86 -20.78
N ALA A 69 0.87 -1.86 -21.65
CA ALA A 69 1.87 -0.80 -21.47
C ALA A 69 1.56 0.06 -20.24
N ASP A 70 0.30 0.49 -20.09
CA ASP A 70 -0.16 1.24 -18.90
C ASP A 70 0.01 0.44 -17.61
N ARG A 71 -0.28 -0.86 -17.64
CA ARG A 71 -0.03 -1.78 -16.51
C ARG A 71 1.46 -1.87 -16.17
N LEU A 72 2.32 -1.90 -17.17
CA LEU A 72 3.77 -1.95 -16.98
C LEU A 72 4.28 -0.64 -16.36
N GLU A 73 3.85 0.51 -16.88
CA GLU A 73 4.19 1.83 -16.35
C GLU A 73 3.82 1.95 -14.87
N GLN A 74 2.59 1.59 -14.52
CA GLN A 74 2.12 1.62 -13.13
C GLN A 74 2.93 0.68 -12.22
N LYS A 75 3.35 -0.51 -12.70
CA LYS A 75 4.23 -1.41 -11.94
C LYS A 75 5.60 -0.79 -11.68
N VAL A 76 6.20 -0.17 -12.68
CA VAL A 76 7.48 0.54 -12.53
C VAL A 76 7.36 1.68 -11.52
N HIS A 77 6.30 2.49 -11.63
CA HIS A 77 6.02 3.55 -10.65
C HIS A 77 5.92 3.02 -9.21
N SER A 78 5.19 1.94 -9.01
CA SER A 78 5.05 1.32 -7.68
C SER A 78 6.38 0.81 -7.12
N LEU A 79 7.25 0.27 -7.97
CA LEU A 79 8.58 -0.19 -7.56
C LEU A 79 9.52 0.95 -7.17
N LEU A 80 9.56 2.00 -7.98
CA LEU A 80 10.36 3.20 -7.69
C LEU A 80 9.88 3.85 -6.39
N PHE A 81 8.58 3.84 -6.19
CA PHE A 81 7.96 4.36 -4.98
C PHE A 81 8.30 3.53 -3.74
N MET A 82 8.26 2.18 -3.81
CA MET A 82 8.70 1.32 -2.71
C MET A 82 10.15 1.59 -2.31
N ASN A 83 11.06 1.72 -3.28
CA ASN A 83 12.45 2.06 -3.02
C ASN A 83 12.60 3.41 -2.31
N ARG A 84 11.79 4.40 -2.71
CA ARG A 84 11.77 5.72 -2.07
C ARG A 84 11.27 5.64 -0.62
N VAL A 85 10.21 4.89 -0.38
CA VAL A 85 9.67 4.67 0.97
C VAL A 85 10.68 3.96 1.86
N GLU A 86 11.38 2.92 1.36
CA GLU A 86 12.45 2.24 2.10
C GLU A 86 13.58 3.20 2.50
N TYR A 87 13.99 4.06 1.58
CA TYR A 87 14.98 5.09 1.87
C TYR A 87 14.50 6.07 2.95
N LEU A 88 13.25 6.54 2.88
CA LEU A 88 12.69 7.49 3.85
C LEU A 88 12.52 6.86 5.24
N ILE A 89 12.12 5.60 5.32
CA ILE A 89 12.01 4.86 6.59
C ILE A 89 13.39 4.60 7.22
N SER A 90 14.44 4.46 6.41
CA SER A 90 15.81 4.24 6.91
C SER A 90 16.47 5.51 7.48
N GLN A 91 15.86 6.68 7.32
CA GLN A 91 16.32 7.92 7.94
C GLN A 91 16.08 7.86 9.45
N ASP A 92 17.04 8.35 10.21
CA ASP A 92 16.84 8.54 11.66
C ASP A 92 15.86 9.68 11.90
N CYS A 93 14.67 9.33 12.38
CA CYS A 93 13.57 10.26 12.59
C CYS A 93 13.22 10.40 14.08
N GLU A 94 14.14 10.05 14.99
CA GLU A 94 13.90 10.13 16.42
C GLU A 94 13.49 11.56 16.82
N GLY A 95 12.32 11.72 17.44
CA GLY A 95 11.78 13.01 17.89
C GLY A 95 11.13 13.87 16.81
N ILE A 96 10.97 13.39 15.58
CA ILE A 96 10.21 14.09 14.54
C ILE A 96 8.75 13.63 14.62
N GLY A 97 7.82 14.59 14.79
CA GLY A 97 6.38 14.37 14.71
C GLY A 97 5.80 15.05 13.47
N SER A 98 4.89 14.39 12.79
CA SER A 98 4.17 14.91 11.64
C SER A 98 2.72 15.23 11.98
N ASN A 99 2.24 16.42 11.62
CA ASN A 99 0.85 16.82 11.79
C ASN A 99 -0.03 16.03 10.81
N MET A 100 -0.81 15.10 11.34
CA MET A 100 -1.66 14.23 10.53
C MET A 100 -2.90 14.91 10.00
N GLU A 101 -3.41 15.95 10.69
CA GLU A 101 -4.53 16.77 10.21
C GLU A 101 -4.17 17.43 8.88
N GLU A 102 -3.03 18.15 8.82
CA GLU A 102 -2.57 18.81 7.60
C GLU A 102 -2.31 17.83 6.45
N ILE A 103 -1.77 16.65 6.76
CA ILE A 103 -1.51 15.59 5.76
C ILE A 103 -2.82 15.09 5.18
N VAL A 104 -3.81 14.74 6.02
CA VAL A 104 -5.12 14.23 5.58
C VAL A 104 -5.85 15.29 4.78
N GLU A 105 -5.90 16.54 5.24
CA GLU A 105 -6.55 17.63 4.52
C GLU A 105 -5.95 17.83 3.12
N THR A 106 -4.61 17.85 3.03
CA THR A 106 -3.90 18.01 1.75
C THR A 106 -4.26 16.87 0.77
N VAL A 107 -4.27 15.62 1.23
CA VAL A 107 -4.61 14.47 0.40
C VAL A 107 -6.08 14.52 -0.02
N VAL A 108 -6.99 14.83 0.89
CA VAL A 108 -8.43 14.94 0.58
C VAL A 108 -8.69 16.03 -0.45
N GLN A 109 -8.05 17.20 -0.33
CA GLN A 109 -8.20 18.29 -1.30
C GLN A 109 -7.75 17.88 -2.70
N ASN A 110 -6.61 17.21 -2.81
CA ASN A 110 -6.09 16.71 -4.09
C ASN A 110 -6.98 15.63 -4.72
N THR A 111 -7.67 14.86 -3.88
CA THR A 111 -8.48 13.72 -4.29
C THR A 111 -9.89 14.09 -4.75
N LYS A 112 -10.49 15.15 -4.20
CA LYS A 112 -11.84 15.62 -4.57
C LYS A 112 -12.00 15.94 -6.06
N VAL A 113 -10.91 16.21 -6.76
CA VAL A 113 -10.90 16.48 -8.20
C VAL A 113 -11.09 15.19 -9.02
N ILE A 114 -10.76 14.02 -8.48
CA ILE A 114 -10.72 12.75 -9.21
C ILE A 114 -12.10 12.05 -9.26
N ARG A 115 -12.87 12.08 -8.16
CA ARG A 115 -14.17 11.42 -8.02
C ARG A 115 -15.17 12.36 -7.33
N SER A 116 -15.78 13.24 -8.11
CA SER A 116 -16.78 14.22 -7.62
C SER A 116 -18.12 13.59 -7.21
N ASP A 117 -18.34 12.32 -7.54
CA ASP A 117 -19.52 11.52 -7.20
C ASP A 117 -19.44 10.90 -5.79
N ILE A 118 -18.27 10.89 -5.16
CA ILE A 118 -18.07 10.36 -3.81
C ILE A 118 -18.03 11.51 -2.80
N HIS A 119 -18.82 11.37 -1.74
CA HIS A 119 -18.85 12.33 -0.64
C HIS A 119 -17.82 11.94 0.43
N ILE A 120 -16.79 12.79 0.62
CA ILE A 120 -15.75 12.59 1.64
C ILE A 120 -16.09 13.48 2.83
N GLN A 121 -16.37 12.84 3.98
CA GLN A 121 -16.59 13.50 5.26
C GLN A 121 -15.33 13.40 6.11
N THR A 122 -14.98 14.47 6.80
CA THR A 122 -13.79 14.54 7.66
C THR A 122 -14.15 15.07 9.03
N ASP A 123 -13.67 14.41 10.08
CA ASP A 123 -13.70 14.84 11.48
C ASP A 123 -12.27 14.69 12.02
N LEU A 124 -11.52 15.78 12.01
CA LEU A 124 -10.08 15.77 12.25
C LEU A 124 -9.74 16.64 13.46
N GLN A 125 -8.87 16.10 14.31
CA GLN A 125 -8.22 16.81 15.40
C GLN A 125 -6.73 16.95 15.08
N GLU A 126 -6.08 17.98 15.65
CA GLU A 126 -4.64 18.15 15.54
C GLU A 126 -3.92 17.03 16.31
N VAL A 127 -3.42 16.02 15.58
CA VAL A 127 -2.71 14.86 16.14
C VAL A 127 -1.37 14.69 15.42
N TYR A 128 -0.33 14.41 16.19
CA TYR A 128 1.03 14.18 15.66
C TYR A 128 1.40 12.71 15.71
N PHE A 129 1.81 12.16 14.57
CA PHE A 129 2.37 10.82 14.49
C PHE A 129 3.89 10.89 14.38
N ASP A 130 4.60 9.94 15.02
CA ASP A 130 6.06 9.85 14.95
C ASP A 130 6.51 9.57 13.50
N GLY A 131 7.58 10.20 13.07
CA GLY A 131 8.18 10.03 11.75
C GLY A 131 7.99 11.21 10.80
N LEU A 132 8.50 11.08 9.58
CA LEU A 132 8.46 12.13 8.55
C LEU A 132 7.07 12.24 7.89
N ALA A 133 6.70 13.43 7.47
CA ALA A 133 5.41 13.72 6.83
C ALA A 133 5.22 12.99 5.49
N GLU A 134 6.27 12.86 4.67
CA GLU A 134 6.19 12.25 3.35
C GLU A 134 5.76 10.77 3.36
N PRO A 135 6.33 9.87 4.21
CA PRO A 135 5.82 8.52 4.38
C PRO A 135 4.36 8.47 4.83
N TRP A 136 3.95 9.34 5.76
CA TRP A 136 2.57 9.38 6.23
C TRP A 136 1.59 9.85 5.15
N ARG A 137 1.99 10.86 4.34
CA ARG A 137 1.21 11.29 3.18
C ARG A 137 0.92 10.12 2.24
N VAL A 138 1.93 9.32 1.98
CA VAL A 138 1.82 8.12 1.16
C VAL A 138 0.86 7.08 1.74
N VAL A 139 0.89 6.88 3.06
CA VAL A 139 -0.07 5.99 3.75
C VAL A 139 -1.50 6.45 3.52
N VAL A 140 -1.75 7.74 3.74
CA VAL A 140 -3.09 8.34 3.57
C VAL A 140 -3.55 8.26 2.11
N GLU A 141 -2.69 8.59 1.14
CA GLU A 141 -2.97 8.48 -0.29
C GLU A 141 -3.40 7.04 -0.68
N ASN A 142 -2.63 6.02 -0.27
CA ASN A 142 -2.93 4.63 -0.61
C ASN A 142 -4.26 4.14 -0.01
N ILE A 143 -4.57 4.53 1.23
CA ILE A 143 -5.85 4.13 1.86
C ILE A 143 -7.02 4.87 1.22
N ILE A 144 -6.89 6.17 0.97
CA ILE A 144 -7.94 6.97 0.30
C ILE A 144 -8.16 6.49 -1.14
N GLU A 145 -7.13 6.18 -1.91
CA GLU A 145 -7.27 5.59 -3.25
C GLU A 145 -8.00 4.25 -3.20
N ASN A 146 -7.72 3.44 -2.18
CA ASN A 146 -8.42 2.18 -1.97
C ASN A 146 -9.91 2.45 -1.66
N ALA A 147 -10.19 3.34 -0.72
CA ALA A 147 -11.55 3.72 -0.35
C ALA A 147 -12.33 4.24 -1.56
N LEU A 148 -11.78 5.15 -2.36
CA LEU A 148 -12.40 5.70 -3.58
C LEU A 148 -12.71 4.65 -4.63
N ARG A 149 -11.87 3.62 -4.74
CA ARG A 149 -12.07 2.53 -5.70
C ARG A 149 -13.31 1.70 -5.37
N TYR A 150 -13.57 1.50 -4.08
CA TYR A 150 -14.63 0.60 -3.63
C TYR A 150 -15.84 1.30 -3.06
N ALA A 151 -15.75 2.57 -2.68
CA ALA A 151 -16.88 3.35 -2.20
C ALA A 151 -18.03 3.39 -3.21
N LYS A 152 -19.25 3.30 -2.71
CA LYS A 152 -20.47 3.54 -3.48
C LYS A 152 -20.81 5.03 -3.51
N THR A 153 -20.84 5.66 -2.34
CA THR A 153 -21.26 7.07 -2.18
C THR A 153 -20.44 7.85 -1.17
N THR A 154 -19.91 7.21 -0.12
CA THR A 154 -19.34 7.92 1.03
C THR A 154 -18.01 7.33 1.51
N ILE A 155 -17.13 8.23 1.91
CA ILE A 155 -15.88 7.92 2.64
C ILE A 155 -15.89 8.79 3.90
N ASP A 156 -15.70 8.17 5.07
CA ASP A 156 -15.60 8.86 6.36
C ASP A 156 -14.16 8.75 6.89
N ILE A 157 -13.61 9.88 7.30
CA ILE A 157 -12.24 10.00 7.81
C ILE A 157 -12.30 10.65 9.19
N HIS A 158 -11.82 9.93 10.22
CA HIS A 158 -11.73 10.46 11.58
C HIS A 158 -10.28 10.39 12.06
N LEU A 159 -9.84 11.43 12.74
CA LEU A 159 -8.51 11.53 13.35
C LEU A 159 -8.65 12.12 14.75
N ASN A 160 -8.25 11.35 15.77
CA ASN A 160 -8.19 11.81 17.16
C ASN A 160 -7.05 11.12 17.92
N GLU A 161 -6.75 11.56 19.13
CA GLU A 161 -5.65 10.99 19.95
C GLU A 161 -5.95 9.57 20.47
N GLU A 162 -7.21 9.22 20.68
CA GLU A 162 -7.62 7.95 21.30
C GLU A 162 -7.63 6.82 20.28
N ASP A 163 -8.26 7.03 19.13
CA ASP A 163 -8.46 6.00 18.08
C ASP A 163 -7.39 6.03 16.98
N GLY A 164 -6.62 7.13 16.91
CA GLY A 164 -5.69 7.40 15.82
C GLY A 164 -6.38 7.86 14.53
N LEU A 165 -5.94 7.36 13.37
CA LEU A 165 -6.54 7.66 12.07
C LEU A 165 -7.43 6.50 11.62
N THR A 166 -8.68 6.79 11.31
CA THR A 166 -9.60 5.84 10.71
C THR A 166 -10.13 6.35 9.38
N ILE A 167 -10.18 5.47 8.38
CA ILE A 167 -10.70 5.76 7.04
C ILE A 167 -11.65 4.63 6.67
N SER A 168 -12.90 4.94 6.42
CA SER A 168 -13.92 3.96 6.05
C SER A 168 -14.64 4.32 4.75
N ASN A 169 -15.21 3.33 4.11
CA ASN A 169 -16.04 3.51 2.91
C ASN A 169 -17.27 2.58 2.95
N ASP A 170 -18.33 2.99 2.28
CA ASP A 170 -19.61 2.30 2.17
C ASP A 170 -19.68 1.25 1.04
N GLY A 171 -18.56 0.75 0.61
CA GLY A 171 -18.42 -0.24 -0.46
C GLY A 171 -18.81 -1.66 -0.04
N PRO A 172 -18.49 -2.66 -0.86
CA PRO A 172 -18.69 -4.06 -0.49
C PRO A 172 -17.70 -4.48 0.62
N CYS A 173 -18.16 -5.36 1.51
CA CYS A 173 -17.28 -6.03 2.47
C CYS A 173 -16.25 -6.91 1.76
N MET A 174 -15.12 -7.13 2.39
CA MET A 174 -14.09 -8.04 1.92
C MET A 174 -14.35 -9.48 2.40
N ASP A 175 -13.93 -10.46 1.62
CA ASP A 175 -13.90 -11.85 2.08
C ASP A 175 -12.92 -12.01 3.26
N GLU A 176 -13.28 -12.83 4.26
CA GLU A 176 -12.46 -13.05 5.46
C GLU A 176 -11.03 -13.52 5.15
N ASP A 177 -10.88 -14.39 4.14
CA ASP A 177 -9.55 -14.89 3.75
C ASP A 177 -8.69 -13.77 3.13
N ARG A 178 -9.31 -12.81 2.51
CA ARG A 178 -8.64 -11.63 1.97
C ARG A 178 -8.22 -10.65 3.06
N LEU A 179 -9.04 -10.46 4.09
CA LEU A 179 -8.67 -9.63 5.25
C LEU A 179 -7.39 -10.13 5.93
N LYS A 180 -7.20 -11.46 6.04
CA LYS A 180 -6.01 -12.08 6.65
C LYS A 180 -4.70 -11.78 5.92
N VAL A 181 -4.78 -11.49 4.62
CA VAL A 181 -3.60 -11.25 3.76
C VAL A 181 -3.55 -9.84 3.21
N LEU A 182 -4.45 -8.97 3.65
CA LEU A 182 -4.70 -7.63 3.11
C LEU A 182 -3.44 -6.77 2.94
N PHE A 183 -2.52 -6.88 3.88
CA PHE A 183 -1.28 -6.10 3.92
C PHE A 183 -0.07 -6.85 3.36
N LYS A 184 -0.24 -8.08 2.84
CA LYS A 184 0.85 -8.79 2.19
C LYS A 184 1.12 -8.21 0.80
N PRO A 185 2.39 -8.14 0.39
CA PRO A 185 2.74 -7.70 -0.96
C PRO A 185 2.07 -8.59 -2.02
N TYR A 186 1.65 -7.97 -3.13
CA TYR A 186 1.08 -8.66 -4.31
C TYR A 186 -0.28 -9.35 -4.13
N GLU A 187 -0.95 -9.18 -3.00
CA GLU A 187 -2.32 -9.65 -2.82
C GLU A 187 -3.31 -8.71 -3.51
N MET A 188 -3.87 -9.17 -4.63
CA MET A 188 -4.79 -8.38 -5.46
C MET A 188 -6.23 -8.80 -5.27
N GLY A 189 -7.14 -7.81 -5.16
CA GLY A 189 -8.58 -8.04 -5.32
C GLY A 189 -9.02 -7.98 -6.78
N LYS A 190 -10.22 -8.46 -7.07
CA LYS A 190 -10.86 -8.27 -8.39
C LYS A 190 -10.89 -6.79 -8.75
N GLY A 191 -10.20 -6.40 -9.82
CA GLY A 191 -10.09 -5.00 -10.27
C GLY A 191 -9.06 -4.14 -9.54
N GLY A 192 -8.25 -4.69 -8.62
CA GLY A 192 -7.18 -3.97 -7.93
C GLY A 192 -5.97 -3.71 -8.83
N LYS A 193 -5.43 -2.48 -8.78
CA LYS A 193 -4.12 -2.16 -9.36
C LYS A 193 -3.05 -2.69 -8.40
N PHE A 194 -2.24 -3.66 -8.80
CA PHE A 194 -0.91 -4.09 -8.27
C PHE A 194 -0.75 -4.64 -6.86
N GLY A 195 -1.70 -4.57 -5.93
CA GLY A 195 -1.58 -5.15 -4.58
C GLY A 195 -0.40 -4.66 -3.71
N LEU A 196 0.26 -3.56 -4.09
CA LEU A 196 1.41 -3.02 -3.37
C LEU A 196 1.05 -1.87 -2.41
N GLY A 197 -0.04 -1.15 -2.66
CA GLY A 197 -0.40 0.04 -1.87
C GLY A 197 -0.59 -0.26 -0.38
N LEU A 198 -1.34 -1.29 -0.04
CA LEU A 198 -1.57 -1.66 1.36
C LEU A 198 -0.36 -2.31 2.03
N SER A 199 0.51 -2.98 1.29
CA SER A 199 1.79 -3.48 1.83
C SER A 199 2.76 -2.34 2.15
N ILE A 200 2.73 -1.26 1.37
CA ILE A 200 3.47 -0.02 1.66
C ILE A 200 2.92 0.62 2.93
N VAL A 201 1.59 0.70 3.06
CA VAL A 201 0.94 1.20 4.29
C VAL A 201 1.44 0.44 5.50
N ALA A 202 1.38 -0.89 5.49
CA ALA A 202 1.85 -1.71 6.61
C ALA A 202 3.33 -1.49 6.93
N LYS A 203 4.18 -1.35 5.91
CA LYS A 203 5.62 -1.13 6.08
C LYS A 203 5.92 0.22 6.74
N VAL A 204 5.30 1.30 6.27
CA VAL A 204 5.47 2.65 6.84
C VAL A 204 4.95 2.71 8.27
N VAL A 205 3.73 2.22 8.49
CA VAL A 205 3.05 2.23 9.79
C VAL A 205 3.87 1.47 10.82
N SER A 206 4.31 0.24 10.50
CA SER A 206 5.13 -0.60 11.38
C SER A 206 6.51 0.01 11.66
N ALA A 207 7.15 0.61 10.67
CA ALA A 207 8.47 1.24 10.83
C ALA A 207 8.45 2.44 11.81
N ASN A 208 7.30 3.12 11.91
CA ASN A 208 7.10 4.24 12.85
C ASN A 208 6.49 3.79 14.20
N GLY A 209 6.35 2.48 14.45
CA GLY A 209 5.86 1.95 15.72
C GLY A 209 4.35 2.00 15.90
N TYR A 210 3.59 2.09 14.79
CA TYR A 210 2.14 2.02 14.76
C TYR A 210 1.66 0.67 14.20
N GLU A 211 0.37 0.39 14.37
CA GLU A 211 -0.30 -0.76 13.78
C GLU A 211 -1.39 -0.30 12.81
N VAL A 212 -1.61 -1.09 11.76
CA VAL A 212 -2.72 -0.90 10.82
C VAL A 212 -3.57 -2.16 10.76
N VAL A 213 -4.88 -1.99 10.83
CA VAL A 213 -5.86 -3.07 10.69
C VAL A 213 -6.92 -2.68 9.66
N GLY A 214 -7.43 -3.67 8.94
CA GLY A 214 -8.57 -3.53 8.05
C GLY A 214 -9.68 -4.47 8.50
N GLU A 215 -10.90 -3.95 8.64
CA GLU A 215 -12.04 -4.69 9.16
C GLU A 215 -13.29 -4.43 8.31
N ASN A 216 -14.18 -5.41 8.23
CA ASN A 216 -15.50 -5.20 7.67
C ASN A 216 -16.40 -4.49 8.70
N MET A 217 -17.19 -3.54 8.23
CA MET A 217 -18.30 -2.98 8.96
C MET A 217 -19.62 -3.65 8.54
N ALA A 218 -20.75 -3.19 9.07
CA ALA A 218 -22.08 -3.65 8.62
C ALA A 218 -22.27 -3.39 7.11
N GLU A 219 -21.79 -2.25 6.63
CA GLU A 219 -21.67 -1.89 5.23
C GLU A 219 -20.28 -1.29 5.01
N GLY A 220 -19.47 -1.91 4.13
CA GLY A 220 -18.16 -1.41 3.77
C GLY A 220 -16.99 -1.92 4.60
N VAL A 221 -15.89 -1.20 4.51
CA VAL A 221 -14.60 -1.54 5.12
C VAL A 221 -14.04 -0.32 5.84
N ILE A 222 -13.38 -0.56 6.98
CA ILE A 222 -12.65 0.46 7.74
C ILE A 222 -11.18 0.06 7.87
N PHE A 223 -10.31 1.03 7.69
CA PHE A 223 -8.89 0.96 8.02
C PHE A 223 -8.62 1.81 9.25
N ARG A 224 -7.87 1.26 10.22
CA ARG A 224 -7.49 1.95 11.46
C ARG A 224 -5.97 1.95 11.59
N ILE A 225 -5.39 3.10 11.91
CA ILE A 225 -3.96 3.25 12.23
C ILE A 225 -3.87 3.84 13.63
N TYR A 226 -3.26 3.10 14.53
CA TYR A 226 -3.17 3.47 15.95
C TYR A 226 -1.81 3.08 16.53
N LYS A 227 -1.44 3.73 17.63
CA LYS A 227 -0.25 3.37 18.40
C LYS A 227 -0.62 2.28 19.40
N PRO A 228 -0.02 1.07 19.31
CA PRO A 228 -0.35 0.00 20.26
C PRO A 228 0.07 0.40 21.68
N GLU A 229 -0.77 0.09 22.66
CA GLU A 229 -0.40 0.26 24.08
C GLU A 229 0.86 -0.55 24.38
N LYS A 230 1.88 0.10 24.95
CA LYS A 230 3.07 -0.63 25.42
C LYS A 230 2.64 -1.67 26.44
N PRO A 231 2.99 -2.95 26.30
CA PRO A 231 2.66 -3.95 27.30
C PRO A 231 3.23 -3.50 28.64
N VAL A 232 2.34 -3.31 29.63
CA VAL A 232 2.73 -2.99 31.00
C VAL A 232 3.64 -4.11 31.47
N LYS A 233 4.95 -3.86 31.57
CA LYS A 233 5.88 -4.79 32.22
C LYS A 233 5.37 -5.04 33.63
N LYS A 234 4.69 -6.17 33.86
CA LYS A 234 4.41 -6.64 35.19
C LYS A 234 5.76 -6.82 35.88
N GLY A 235 6.08 -5.86 36.75
CA GLY A 235 7.26 -5.94 37.60
C GLY A 235 7.25 -7.25 38.37
N ARG A 236 8.38 -7.93 38.31
CA ARG A 236 8.72 -9.02 39.24
C ARG A 236 9.22 -8.45 40.53
#